data_2eb15566f37255f81f79fc20fb8460d9
#
_entry.id   2eb15566f37255f81f79fc20fb8460d9
#
_cell.length_a   1.000
_cell.length_b   1.000
_cell.length_c   1.000
_cell.angle_alpha   90.00
_cell.angle_beta   90.00
_cell.angle_gamma   90.00
#
_symmetry.space_group_name_H-M   'P 1'
#
loop_
_entity.id
_entity.type
_entity.pdbx_description
1 polymer ?
#
loop_
_entity_poly.entity_id
_entity_poly.type
_entity_poly.pdbx_seq_one_letter_code
_entity_poly.pdbx_strand_id
1 'polypeptide(L)'
;VIDLELPGMDGLDAVARIYAHYVTDSTATFETVPMTVEDWAVKAADIERRGWPFLVAQDDDGAVIGFAYVTFWRARPAYDLTVEETIYLDAAATGRGTGTALLTTVLEEARSRGARQAIAVVSDSGAEGSLALHRKVGFEEVGHLRAIGEKLGQRLGTYLLQLSLED
;
A
#
# COMPACT_ATOMS: atom_id res chain seq x y z
N VAL A 1 -14.52 4.13 -8.59
CA VAL A 1 -13.75 5.30 -9.03
C VAL A 1 -12.48 5.41 -8.19
N ILE A 2 -11.36 5.81 -8.79
CA ILE A 2 -10.12 6.15 -8.07
C ILE A 2 -10.08 7.66 -7.90
N ASP A 3 -10.00 8.11 -6.65
CA ASP A 3 -9.86 9.51 -6.31
C ASP A 3 -8.37 9.88 -6.22
N LEU A 4 -7.95 10.88 -6.98
CA LEU A 4 -6.57 11.36 -7.05
C LEU A 4 -6.28 12.48 -6.03
N GLU A 5 -7.30 13.00 -5.38
CA GLU A 5 -7.14 13.98 -4.31
C GLU A 5 -6.86 13.28 -2.99
N LEU A 6 -6.16 13.99 -2.11
CA LEU A 6 -5.93 13.50 -0.75
C LEU A 6 -7.29 13.32 -0.04
N PRO A 7 -7.56 12.15 0.57
CA PRO A 7 -8.85 11.92 1.21
C PRO A 7 -9.07 12.89 2.37
N GLY A 8 -10.27 13.45 2.46
CA GLY A 8 -10.73 14.21 3.63
C GLY A 8 -10.87 13.32 4.87
N MET A 9 -11.27 13.91 6.01
CA MET A 9 -11.37 13.18 7.29
C MET A 9 -12.29 11.95 7.22
N ASP A 10 -13.41 12.03 6.50
CA ASP A 10 -14.31 10.87 6.31
C ASP A 10 -13.65 9.75 5.51
N GLY A 11 -12.87 10.09 4.50
CA GLY A 11 -12.08 9.13 3.73
C GLY A 11 -10.97 8.50 4.57
N LEU A 12 -10.31 9.29 5.43
CA LEU A 12 -9.29 8.80 6.35
C LEU A 12 -9.87 7.91 7.47
N ASP A 13 -11.11 8.15 7.90
CA ASP A 13 -11.82 7.25 8.81
C ASP A 13 -12.02 5.86 8.16
N ALA A 14 -12.43 5.83 6.90
CA ALA A 14 -12.55 4.58 6.15
C ALA A 14 -11.18 3.89 5.95
N VAL A 15 -10.12 4.64 5.65
CA VAL A 15 -8.74 4.13 5.57
C VAL A 15 -8.32 3.48 6.91
N ALA A 16 -8.56 4.18 8.02
CA ALA A 16 -8.25 3.66 9.36
C ALA A 16 -8.99 2.36 9.65
N ARG A 17 -10.28 2.28 9.32
CA ARG A 17 -11.11 1.09 9.50
C ARG A 17 -10.63 -0.08 8.64
N ILE A 18 -10.34 0.15 7.37
CA ILE A 18 -9.84 -0.89 6.44
C ILE A 18 -8.51 -1.44 6.97
N TYR A 19 -7.57 -0.57 7.32
CA TYR A 19 -6.25 -0.98 7.80
C TYR A 19 -6.30 -1.68 9.15
N ALA A 20 -7.15 -1.23 10.09
CA ALA A 20 -7.31 -1.83 11.40
C ALA A 20 -7.65 -3.32 11.32
N HIS A 21 -8.48 -3.74 10.36
CA HIS A 21 -8.77 -5.16 10.11
C HIS A 21 -7.49 -5.97 9.85
N TYR A 22 -6.59 -5.47 9.00
CA TYR A 22 -5.32 -6.15 8.70
C TYR A 22 -4.36 -6.14 9.88
N VAL A 23 -4.38 -5.08 10.70
CA VAL A 23 -3.54 -4.99 11.90
C VAL A 23 -3.96 -6.01 12.95
N THR A 24 -5.26 -6.17 13.19
CA THR A 24 -5.79 -7.00 14.28
C THR A 24 -5.99 -8.47 13.88
N ASP A 25 -6.40 -8.73 12.64
CA ASP A 25 -6.93 -10.03 12.24
C ASP A 25 -6.11 -10.73 11.15
N SER A 26 -5.00 -10.15 10.73
CA SER A 26 -4.23 -10.63 9.59
C SER A 26 -2.72 -10.55 9.82
N THR A 27 -1.98 -11.39 9.08
CA THR A 27 -0.52 -11.36 8.98
C THR A 27 -0.03 -10.57 7.75
N ALA A 28 -0.94 -9.94 7.00
CA ALA A 28 -0.59 -9.17 5.80
C ALA A 28 0.17 -7.87 6.10
N THR A 29 0.04 -7.33 7.30
CA THR A 29 0.89 -6.24 7.82
C THR A 29 1.56 -6.69 9.12
N PHE A 30 2.76 -6.19 9.39
CA PHE A 30 3.50 -6.45 10.63
C PHE A 30 3.15 -5.46 11.74
N GLU A 31 2.30 -4.47 11.46
CA GLU A 31 1.76 -3.59 12.50
C GLU A 31 0.90 -4.38 13.49
N THR A 32 1.00 -4.03 14.76
CA THR A 32 0.28 -4.70 15.86
C THR A 32 -0.69 -3.79 16.59
N VAL A 33 -0.58 -2.48 16.38
CA VAL A 33 -1.46 -1.45 16.95
C VAL A 33 -2.09 -0.66 15.82
N PRO A 34 -3.43 -0.61 15.72
CA PRO A 34 -4.11 0.19 14.70
C PRO A 34 -3.79 1.67 14.84
N MET A 35 -3.59 2.34 13.71
CA MET A 35 -3.46 3.78 13.64
C MET A 35 -4.82 4.45 13.83
N THR A 36 -4.85 5.56 14.57
CA THR A 36 -6.04 6.42 14.68
C THR A 36 -6.27 7.21 13.38
N VAL A 37 -7.43 7.84 13.25
CA VAL A 37 -7.72 8.74 12.12
C VAL A 37 -6.74 9.93 12.11
N GLU A 38 -6.39 10.43 13.28
CA GLU A 38 -5.42 11.52 13.47
C GLU A 38 -4.02 11.10 13.02
N ASP A 39 -3.59 9.88 13.34
CA ASP A 39 -2.31 9.33 12.85
C ASP A 39 -2.31 9.23 11.33
N TRP A 40 -3.41 8.80 10.73
CA TRP A 40 -3.57 8.77 9.28
C TRP A 40 -3.54 10.15 8.65
N ALA A 41 -4.15 11.16 9.30
CA ALA A 41 -4.12 12.54 8.81
C ALA A 41 -2.69 13.08 8.80
N VAL A 42 -1.91 12.82 9.85
CA VAL A 42 -0.49 13.20 9.92
C VAL A 42 0.31 12.51 8.82
N LYS A 43 0.11 11.21 8.63
CA LYS A 43 0.80 10.43 7.58
C LYS A 43 0.45 10.90 6.18
N ALA A 44 -0.83 11.12 5.90
CA ALA A 44 -1.30 11.59 4.60
C ALA A 44 -0.73 12.98 4.27
N ALA A 45 -0.74 13.90 5.23
CA ALA A 45 -0.13 15.23 5.07
C ALA A 45 1.39 15.17 4.84
N ASP A 46 2.10 14.22 5.48
CA ASP A 46 3.53 14.02 5.23
C ASP A 46 3.80 13.49 3.82
N ILE A 47 3.00 12.55 3.35
CA ILE A 47 3.09 11.99 1.99
C ILE A 47 2.85 13.09 0.95
N GLU A 48 1.80 13.90 1.13
CA GLU A 48 1.48 15.03 0.24
C GLU A 48 2.59 16.09 0.23
N ARG A 49 3.09 16.47 1.40
CA ARG A 49 4.19 17.46 1.53
C ARG A 49 5.46 17.01 0.79
N ARG A 50 5.69 15.71 0.70
CA ARG A 50 6.80 15.11 -0.04
C ARG A 50 6.52 14.96 -1.53
N GLY A 51 5.32 15.32 -1.98
CA GLY A 51 4.91 15.25 -3.37
C GLY A 51 4.48 13.86 -3.84
N TRP A 52 4.29 12.90 -2.93
CA TRP A 52 3.88 11.53 -3.29
C TRP A 52 2.36 11.35 -3.28
N PRO A 53 1.83 10.43 -4.09
CA PRO A 53 0.38 10.17 -4.14
C PRO A 53 -0.12 9.39 -2.93
N PHE A 54 -1.32 9.75 -2.47
CA PHE A 54 -2.17 8.98 -1.57
C PHE A 54 -3.56 8.93 -2.20
N LEU A 55 -4.02 7.77 -2.60
CA LEU A 55 -5.25 7.58 -3.37
C LEU A 55 -6.24 6.71 -2.62
N VAL A 56 -7.53 6.93 -2.83
CA VAL A 56 -8.60 6.05 -2.39
C VAL A 56 -9.42 5.52 -3.57
N ALA A 57 -9.89 4.30 -3.45
CA ALA A 57 -10.87 3.72 -4.35
C ALA A 57 -12.26 3.80 -3.71
N GLN A 58 -13.24 4.27 -4.47
CA GLN A 58 -14.63 4.38 -4.04
C GLN A 58 -15.51 3.44 -4.87
N ASP A 59 -16.55 2.91 -4.26
CA ASP A 59 -17.62 2.20 -4.95
C ASP A 59 -18.60 3.16 -5.64
N ASP A 60 -19.69 2.61 -6.20
CA ASP A 60 -20.68 3.40 -6.92
C ASP A 60 -21.50 4.33 -6.00
N ASP A 61 -21.54 4.05 -4.71
CA ASP A 61 -22.22 4.85 -3.69
C ASP A 61 -21.27 5.90 -3.06
N GLY A 62 -20.00 5.94 -3.49
CA GLY A 62 -18.97 6.85 -3.00
C GLY A 62 -18.29 6.41 -1.70
N ALA A 63 -18.56 5.19 -1.23
CA ALA A 63 -17.89 4.66 -0.05
C ALA A 63 -16.46 4.24 -0.39
N VAL A 64 -15.50 4.59 0.46
CA VAL A 64 -14.10 4.17 0.31
C VAL A 64 -13.97 2.67 0.59
N ILE A 65 -13.50 1.93 -0.41
CA ILE A 65 -13.33 0.47 -0.41
C ILE A 65 -11.87 0.02 -0.53
N GLY A 66 -10.94 0.95 -0.60
CA GLY A 66 -9.51 0.67 -0.63
C GLY A 66 -8.69 1.93 -0.69
N PHE A 67 -7.41 1.80 -0.42
CA PHE A 67 -6.45 2.91 -0.50
C PHE A 67 -5.07 2.41 -0.92
N ALA A 68 -4.30 3.29 -1.54
CA ALA A 68 -2.90 3.06 -1.85
C ALA A 68 -2.11 4.36 -1.76
N TYR A 69 -0.85 4.25 -1.39
CA TYR A 69 0.08 5.37 -1.37
C TYR A 69 1.51 4.88 -1.62
N VAL A 70 2.42 5.81 -1.85
CA VAL A 70 3.85 5.52 -1.84
C VAL A 70 4.58 6.39 -0.82
N THR A 71 5.67 5.87 -0.29
CA THR A 71 6.58 6.55 0.61
C THR A 71 8.02 6.34 0.16
N PHE A 72 8.98 6.97 0.82
CA PHE A 72 10.39 6.64 0.59
C PHE A 72 10.70 5.19 0.90
N TRP A 73 11.50 4.57 0.05
CA TRP A 73 12.06 3.25 0.35
C TRP A 73 13.04 3.31 1.52
N ARG A 74 13.97 4.25 1.50
CA ARG A 74 15.01 4.43 2.53
C ARG A 74 15.35 5.91 2.69
N ALA A 75 15.78 6.30 3.90
CA ALA A 75 16.01 7.70 4.26
C ALA A 75 17.34 8.29 3.76
N ARG A 76 18.03 7.65 2.80
CA ARG A 76 19.28 8.18 2.23
C ARG A 76 19.02 8.81 0.88
N PRO A 77 19.60 10.01 0.56
CA PRO A 77 19.31 10.76 -0.67
C PRO A 77 19.49 9.98 -1.98
N ALA A 78 20.43 9.02 -2.02
CA ALA A 78 20.62 8.17 -3.20
C ALA A 78 19.43 7.28 -3.54
N TYR A 79 18.45 7.12 -2.61
CA TYR A 79 17.21 6.39 -2.82
C TYR A 79 16.00 7.28 -3.18
N ASP A 80 16.19 8.59 -3.38
CA ASP A 80 15.08 9.55 -3.54
C ASP A 80 14.14 9.24 -4.70
N LEU A 81 14.58 8.48 -5.69
CA LEU A 81 13.77 8.05 -6.84
C LEU A 81 13.18 6.64 -6.70
N THR A 82 13.38 6.00 -5.55
CA THR A 82 12.81 4.69 -5.22
C THR A 82 11.74 4.87 -4.16
N VAL A 83 10.57 4.34 -4.43
CA VAL A 83 9.43 4.40 -3.51
C VAL A 83 9.04 3.00 -3.04
N GLU A 84 8.49 2.93 -1.83
CA GLU A 84 7.76 1.77 -1.32
C GLU A 84 6.27 2.03 -1.47
N GLU A 85 5.57 1.13 -2.15
CA GLU A 85 4.12 1.21 -2.28
C GLU A 85 3.42 0.47 -1.13
N THR A 86 2.22 0.89 -0.85
CA THR A 86 1.30 0.26 0.10
C THR A 86 -0.10 0.26 -0.48
N ILE A 87 -0.77 -0.89 -0.45
CA ILE A 87 -2.15 -1.04 -0.91
C ILE A 87 -2.94 -1.95 0.03
N TYR A 88 -4.16 -1.52 0.39
CA TYR A 88 -5.13 -2.31 1.14
C TYR A 88 -6.53 -2.10 0.58
N LEU A 89 -7.31 -3.18 0.55
CA LEU A 89 -8.71 -3.17 0.13
C LEU A 89 -9.60 -3.63 1.28
N ASP A 90 -10.82 -3.12 1.33
CA ASP A 90 -11.86 -3.75 2.12
C ASP A 90 -12.03 -5.20 1.66
N ALA A 91 -12.14 -6.13 2.60
CA ALA A 91 -12.24 -7.57 2.30
C ALA A 91 -13.42 -7.87 1.35
N ALA A 92 -14.53 -7.13 1.47
CA ALA A 92 -15.70 -7.27 0.62
C ALA A 92 -15.50 -6.75 -0.82
N ALA A 93 -14.45 -5.95 -1.05
CA ALA A 93 -14.15 -5.33 -2.34
C ALA A 93 -13.10 -6.08 -3.17
N THR A 94 -12.59 -7.19 -2.67
CA THR A 94 -11.58 -8.00 -3.37
C THR A 94 -12.15 -8.76 -4.56
N GLY A 95 -11.29 -9.13 -5.53
CA GLY A 95 -11.69 -9.95 -6.67
C GLY A 95 -12.47 -9.24 -7.78
N ARG A 96 -12.66 -7.91 -7.70
CA ARG A 96 -13.44 -7.10 -8.65
C ARG A 96 -12.57 -6.21 -9.58
N GLY A 97 -11.27 -6.38 -9.56
CA GLY A 97 -10.34 -5.56 -10.34
C GLY A 97 -9.94 -4.22 -9.68
N THR A 98 -10.57 -3.85 -8.57
CA THR A 98 -10.28 -2.60 -7.84
C THR A 98 -8.81 -2.49 -7.44
N GLY A 99 -8.23 -3.58 -6.92
CA GLY A 99 -6.81 -3.59 -6.53
C GLY A 99 -5.88 -3.35 -7.72
N THR A 100 -6.16 -3.95 -8.86
CA THR A 100 -5.36 -3.74 -10.08
C THR A 100 -5.43 -2.28 -10.52
N ALA A 101 -6.64 -1.71 -10.59
CA ALA A 101 -6.84 -0.31 -10.98
C ALA A 101 -6.13 0.64 -9.99
N LEU A 102 -6.32 0.44 -8.69
CA LEU A 102 -5.75 1.30 -7.66
C LEU A 102 -4.21 1.24 -7.65
N LEU A 103 -3.63 0.03 -7.72
CA LEU A 103 -2.17 -0.15 -7.74
C LEU A 103 -1.57 0.45 -9.02
N THR A 104 -2.16 0.21 -10.17
CA THR A 104 -1.70 0.79 -11.43
C THR A 104 -1.73 2.31 -11.36
N THR A 105 -2.84 2.91 -10.89
CA THR A 105 -3.00 4.36 -10.82
C THR A 105 -1.99 5.00 -9.86
N VAL A 106 -1.77 4.43 -8.66
CA VAL A 106 -0.79 5.01 -7.71
C VAL A 106 0.64 4.94 -8.23
N LEU A 107 0.99 3.89 -9.00
CA LEU A 107 2.31 3.76 -9.62
C LEU A 107 2.50 4.74 -10.79
N GLU A 108 1.47 4.95 -11.62
CA GLU A 108 1.47 5.95 -12.68
C GLU A 108 1.63 7.37 -12.13
N GLU A 109 0.89 7.69 -11.05
CA GLU A 109 1.03 8.96 -10.33
C GLU A 109 2.42 9.12 -9.71
N ALA A 110 2.97 8.07 -9.07
CA ALA A 110 4.33 8.11 -8.54
C ALA A 110 5.38 8.33 -9.65
N ARG A 111 5.23 7.64 -10.78
CA ARG A 111 6.08 7.83 -11.97
C ARG A 111 6.02 9.26 -12.49
N SER A 112 4.82 9.83 -12.65
CA SER A 112 4.63 11.21 -13.13
C SER A 112 5.29 12.24 -12.22
N ARG A 113 5.45 11.90 -10.93
CA ARG A 113 6.12 12.72 -9.91
C ARG A 113 7.61 12.42 -9.75
N GLY A 114 8.18 11.56 -10.61
CA GLY A 114 9.61 11.31 -10.71
C GLY A 114 10.12 10.01 -10.10
N ALA A 115 9.25 9.16 -9.54
CA ALA A 115 9.66 7.83 -9.11
C ALA A 115 10.12 6.98 -10.29
N ARG A 116 11.23 6.24 -10.12
CA ARG A 116 11.81 5.36 -11.15
C ARG A 116 11.75 3.91 -10.78
N GLN A 117 11.69 3.58 -9.49
CA GLN A 117 11.60 2.22 -8.99
C GLN A 117 10.55 2.15 -7.91
N ALA A 118 9.74 1.12 -7.92
CA ALA A 118 8.78 0.81 -6.87
C ALA A 118 9.14 -0.52 -6.20
N ILE A 119 9.13 -0.52 -4.88
CA ILE A 119 9.32 -1.71 -4.05
C ILE A 119 8.00 -2.04 -3.36
N ALA A 120 7.64 -3.31 -3.35
CA ALA A 120 6.56 -3.85 -2.52
C ALA A 120 7.17 -4.81 -1.49
N VAL A 121 6.73 -4.67 -0.23
CA VAL A 121 7.11 -5.58 0.86
C VAL A 121 5.86 -6.35 1.25
N VAL A 122 5.82 -7.65 0.92
CA VAL A 122 4.64 -8.49 1.09
C VAL A 122 4.93 -9.60 2.07
N SER A 123 4.06 -9.79 3.07
CA SER A 123 4.16 -10.90 4.02
C SER A 123 4.23 -12.25 3.28
N ASP A 124 5.04 -13.18 3.77
CA ASP A 124 5.15 -14.53 3.23
C ASP A 124 4.07 -15.50 3.76
N SER A 125 3.11 -14.99 4.53
CA SER A 125 1.97 -15.75 5.05
C SER A 125 0.68 -14.94 4.96
N GLY A 126 -0.38 -15.56 4.44
CA GLY A 126 -1.70 -14.96 4.36
C GLY A 126 -1.83 -13.81 3.36
N ALA A 127 -0.91 -13.69 2.40
CA ALA A 127 -0.86 -12.60 1.43
C ALA A 127 -0.79 -13.07 -0.03
N GLU A 128 -1.31 -14.24 -0.34
CA GLU A 128 -1.30 -14.84 -1.68
C GLU A 128 -2.02 -13.93 -2.70
N GLY A 129 -3.12 -13.31 -2.30
CA GLY A 129 -3.86 -12.35 -3.13
C GLY A 129 -3.03 -11.10 -3.45
N SER A 130 -2.27 -10.61 -2.48
CA SER A 130 -1.35 -9.48 -2.68
C SER A 130 -0.22 -9.84 -3.64
N LEU A 131 0.41 -11.01 -3.48
CA LEU A 131 1.45 -11.49 -4.40
C LEU A 131 0.92 -11.63 -5.82
N ALA A 132 -0.28 -12.19 -6.00
CA ALA A 132 -0.91 -12.34 -7.31
C ALA A 132 -1.20 -10.97 -7.95
N LEU A 133 -1.69 -10.00 -7.17
CA LEU A 133 -1.95 -8.64 -7.62
C LEU A 133 -0.67 -7.96 -8.13
N HIS A 134 0.40 -7.99 -7.32
CA HIS A 134 1.67 -7.36 -7.67
C HIS A 134 2.30 -7.98 -8.92
N ARG A 135 2.32 -9.31 -9.01
CA ARG A 135 2.81 -10.01 -10.22
C ARG A 135 1.99 -9.65 -11.46
N LYS A 136 0.67 -9.54 -11.32
CA LYS A 136 -0.21 -9.12 -12.43
C LYS A 136 0.10 -7.71 -12.94
N VAL A 137 0.50 -6.80 -12.07
CA VAL A 137 0.88 -5.42 -12.40
C VAL A 137 2.31 -5.34 -12.95
N GLY A 138 3.11 -6.40 -12.80
CA GLY A 138 4.44 -6.50 -13.38
C GLY A 138 5.59 -6.49 -12.38
N PHE A 139 5.30 -6.55 -11.08
CA PHE A 139 6.37 -6.70 -10.08
C PHE A 139 7.05 -8.06 -10.20
N GLU A 140 8.35 -8.06 -10.01
CA GLU A 140 9.20 -9.24 -9.93
C GLU A 140 9.69 -9.46 -8.51
N GLU A 141 9.75 -10.71 -8.06
CA GLU A 141 10.33 -11.07 -6.77
C GLU A 141 11.85 -10.95 -6.83
N VAL A 142 12.42 -10.11 -5.98
CA VAL A 142 13.87 -9.84 -5.93
C VAL A 142 14.52 -10.33 -4.63
N GLY A 143 13.74 -10.77 -3.66
CA GLY A 143 14.27 -11.31 -2.42
C GLY A 143 13.20 -11.85 -1.48
N HIS A 144 13.65 -12.68 -0.54
CA HIS A 144 12.82 -13.21 0.54
C HIS A 144 13.60 -13.14 1.86
N LEU A 145 13.10 -12.34 2.78
CA LEU A 145 13.61 -12.25 4.15
C LEU A 145 12.80 -13.20 5.04
N ARG A 146 13.46 -14.21 5.59
CA ARG A 146 12.80 -15.30 6.33
C ARG A 146 12.77 -15.02 7.82
N ALA A 147 11.61 -15.26 8.46
CA ALA A 147 11.43 -15.26 9.91
C ALA A 147 11.95 -13.99 10.61
N ILE A 148 11.71 -12.82 10.01
CA ILE A 148 12.17 -11.51 10.51
C ILE A 148 11.15 -10.82 11.41
N GLY A 149 9.94 -11.35 11.52
CA GLY A 149 8.87 -10.80 12.36
C GLY A 149 8.10 -11.91 13.08
N GLU A 150 7.33 -11.51 14.07
CA GLU A 150 6.41 -12.38 14.78
C GLU A 150 5.08 -11.66 15.01
N LYS A 151 3.96 -12.29 14.64
CA LYS A 151 2.62 -11.77 14.83
C LYS A 151 1.61 -12.90 14.93
N LEU A 152 0.61 -12.76 15.82
CA LEU A 152 -0.42 -13.77 16.06
C LEU A 152 0.16 -15.18 16.33
N GLY A 153 1.29 -15.25 17.03
CA GLY A 153 1.98 -16.50 17.36
C GLY A 153 2.69 -17.17 16.18
N GLN A 154 2.85 -16.49 15.05
CA GLN A 154 3.52 -16.98 13.85
C GLN A 154 4.82 -16.23 13.60
N ARG A 155 5.88 -16.95 13.22
CA ARG A 155 7.07 -16.34 12.64
C ARG A 155 6.85 -16.07 11.17
N LEU A 156 7.11 -14.82 10.77
CA LEU A 156 6.80 -14.29 9.45
C LEU A 156 8.05 -13.75 8.78
N GLY A 157 8.10 -13.92 7.48
CA GLY A 157 9.05 -13.26 6.60
C GLY A 157 8.36 -12.31 5.63
N THR A 158 9.14 -11.71 4.74
CA THR A 158 8.64 -10.85 3.69
C THR A 158 9.28 -11.16 2.35
N TYR A 159 8.47 -11.18 1.30
CA TYR A 159 8.95 -11.07 -0.07
C TYR A 159 9.23 -9.61 -0.39
N LEU A 160 10.33 -9.36 -1.06
CA LEU A 160 10.65 -8.09 -1.67
C LEU A 160 10.34 -8.20 -3.16
N LEU A 161 9.46 -7.35 -3.64
CA LEU A 161 9.09 -7.26 -5.06
C LEU A 161 9.53 -5.91 -5.60
N GLN A 162 9.91 -5.86 -6.86
CA GLN A 162 10.37 -4.63 -7.51
C GLN A 162 9.71 -4.45 -8.87
N LEU A 163 9.38 -3.22 -9.20
CA LEU A 163 8.91 -2.80 -10.51
C LEU A 163 9.71 -1.59 -10.99
N SER A 164 10.27 -1.67 -12.20
CA SER A 164 10.80 -0.49 -12.87
C SER A 164 9.65 0.38 -13.39
N LEU A 165 9.71 1.67 -13.06
CA LEU A 165 8.81 2.70 -13.59
C LEU A 165 9.45 3.49 -14.74
N GLU A 166 10.66 3.12 -15.15
CA GLU A 166 11.36 3.67 -16.31
C GLU A 166 10.85 3.01 -17.60
N ASP A 167 10.96 3.76 -18.72
CA ASP A 167 10.60 3.27 -20.07
C ASP A 167 11.61 2.24 -20.58
#